data_0ef302a115d97ff976adb3ff66c40983
#
_entry.id   0ef302a115d97ff976adb3ff66c40983
#
_cell.length_a   1.000
_cell.length_b   1.000
_cell.length_c   1.000
_cell.angle_alpha   90.00
_cell.angle_beta   90.00
_cell.angle_gamma   90.00
#
_symmetry.space_group_name_H-M   'P 1'
#
loop_
_entity.id
_entity.type
_entity.pdbx_description
1 polymer ?
#
loop_
_entity_poly.entity_id
_entity_poly.type
_entity_poly.pdbx_seq_one_letter_code
_entity_poly.pdbx_strand_id
1 'polypeptide(L)'
;MYQDYAVGEHKANKGLRFLNYLIDLVAVIFILAIVLITLSFTLEALGLTISEESIVFDLFIYVLVVIIYFLIEFVTKGRSLGKLITGTKVVMIDGTEPTTKDYFVRNLCRIIPFDAFTFLGENGWHDKISKTTVVRKRAFEEEMFKNNSIDEIGKTE
;
A
#
# COMPACT_ATOMS: atom_id res chain seq x y z
N MET A 1 6.32 -18.53 -15.91
CA MET A 1 6.65 -17.83 -17.19
C MET A 1 5.53 -16.88 -17.63
N TYR A 2 4.27 -17.37 -17.81
CA TYR A 2 3.14 -16.48 -18.22
C TYR A 2 2.76 -15.42 -17.18
N GLN A 3 2.81 -15.73 -15.89
CA GLN A 3 2.48 -14.79 -14.82
C GLN A 3 3.47 -13.63 -14.76
N ASP A 4 4.76 -13.87 -14.95
CA ASP A 4 5.79 -12.81 -14.98
C ASP A 4 5.58 -11.87 -16.17
N TYR A 5 5.13 -12.39 -17.31
CA TYR A 5 4.81 -11.60 -18.51
C TYR A 5 3.59 -10.69 -18.25
N ALA A 6 2.50 -11.24 -17.71
CA ALA A 6 1.30 -10.48 -17.37
C ALA A 6 1.58 -9.37 -16.35
N VAL A 7 2.42 -9.64 -15.35
CA VAL A 7 2.87 -8.61 -14.39
C VAL A 7 3.63 -7.49 -15.10
N GLY A 8 4.52 -7.82 -16.05
CA GLY A 8 5.31 -6.84 -16.79
C GLY A 8 4.46 -5.88 -17.63
N GLU A 9 3.49 -6.40 -18.37
CA GLU A 9 2.61 -5.62 -19.26
C GLU A 9 1.61 -4.74 -18.50
N HIS A 10 1.08 -5.24 -17.38
CA HIS A 10 0.04 -4.53 -16.61
C HIS A 10 0.57 -3.72 -15.45
N LYS A 11 1.88 -3.56 -15.35
CA LYS A 11 2.51 -2.73 -14.33
C LYS A 11 1.98 -1.30 -14.38
N ALA A 12 1.55 -0.78 -13.23
CA ALA A 12 1.09 0.59 -13.12
C ALA A 12 2.22 1.57 -13.44
N ASN A 13 1.94 2.54 -14.31
CA ASN A 13 2.91 3.57 -14.67
C ASN A 13 3.23 4.47 -13.47
N LYS A 14 4.32 5.25 -13.58
CA LYS A 14 4.79 6.15 -12.51
C LYS A 14 3.73 7.18 -12.10
N GLY A 15 2.95 7.69 -13.05
CA GLY A 15 1.89 8.67 -12.79
C GLY A 15 0.77 8.09 -11.92
N LEU A 16 0.31 6.86 -12.19
CA LEU A 16 -0.68 6.18 -11.35
C LEU A 16 -0.15 5.88 -9.96
N ARG A 17 1.13 5.51 -9.83
CA ARG A 17 1.77 5.28 -8.52
C ARG A 17 1.87 6.56 -7.71
N PHE A 18 2.22 7.68 -8.36
CA PHE A 18 2.22 9.00 -7.74
C PHE A 18 0.82 9.42 -7.28
N LEU A 19 -0.18 9.23 -8.13
CA LEU A 19 -1.57 9.53 -7.80
C LEU A 19 -2.05 8.69 -6.61
N ASN A 20 -1.71 7.40 -6.57
CA ASN A 20 -1.98 6.53 -5.42
C ASN A 20 -1.39 7.12 -4.14
N TYR A 21 -0.10 7.48 -4.18
CA TYR A 21 0.58 8.09 -3.04
C TYR A 21 -0.09 9.38 -2.57
N LEU A 22 -0.46 10.27 -3.50
CA LEU A 22 -1.09 11.54 -3.16
C LEU A 22 -2.46 11.35 -2.51
N ILE A 23 -3.28 10.46 -3.04
CA ILE A 23 -4.60 10.14 -2.47
C ILE A 23 -4.43 9.50 -1.08
N ASP A 24 -3.50 8.57 -0.94
CA ASP A 24 -3.20 7.91 0.34
C ASP A 24 -2.71 8.92 1.38
N LEU A 25 -1.84 9.85 0.98
CA LEU A 25 -1.35 10.90 1.86
C LEU A 25 -2.49 11.76 2.40
N VAL A 26 -3.39 12.23 1.53
CA VAL A 26 -4.57 13.02 1.94
C VAL A 26 -5.46 12.21 2.88
N ALA A 27 -5.70 10.93 2.57
CA ALA A 27 -6.53 10.06 3.40
C ALA A 27 -5.92 9.83 4.79
N VAL A 28 -4.61 9.59 4.86
CA VAL A 28 -3.90 9.37 6.14
C VAL A 28 -3.90 10.65 6.97
N ILE A 29 -3.65 11.82 6.37
CA ILE A 29 -3.72 13.12 7.07
C ILE A 29 -5.13 13.31 7.65
N PHE A 30 -6.16 13.01 6.89
CA PHE A 30 -7.55 13.16 7.35
C PHE A 30 -7.88 12.20 8.50
N ILE A 31 -7.50 10.93 8.41
CA ILE A 31 -7.68 9.95 9.50
C ILE A 31 -6.89 10.36 10.73
N LEU A 32 -5.63 10.76 10.54
CA LEU A 32 -4.78 11.22 11.64
C LEU A 32 -5.39 12.43 12.37
N ALA A 33 -5.90 13.40 11.61
CA ALA A 33 -6.56 14.57 12.19
C ALA A 33 -7.77 14.18 13.07
N ILE A 34 -8.62 13.26 12.60
CA ILE A 34 -9.74 12.75 13.38
C ILE A 34 -9.25 12.06 14.66
N VAL A 35 -8.22 11.21 14.56
CA VAL A 35 -7.66 10.50 15.73
C VAL A 35 -7.09 11.48 16.75
N LEU A 36 -6.35 12.49 16.30
CA LEU A 36 -5.76 13.49 17.20
C LEU A 36 -6.81 14.38 17.86
N ILE A 37 -7.83 14.80 17.11
CA ILE A 37 -8.94 15.58 17.67
C ILE A 37 -9.68 14.76 18.73
N THR A 38 -10.02 13.51 18.45
CA THR A 38 -10.71 12.65 19.42
C THR A 38 -9.84 12.37 20.65
N LEU A 39 -8.55 12.15 20.47
CA LEU A 39 -7.59 11.97 21.55
C LEU A 39 -7.51 13.23 22.43
N SER A 40 -7.38 14.41 21.82
CA SER A 40 -7.31 15.69 22.51
C SER A 40 -8.55 15.91 23.40
N PHE A 41 -9.75 15.74 22.86
CA PHE A 41 -10.99 15.87 23.64
C PHE A 41 -11.08 14.84 24.78
N THR A 42 -10.59 13.62 24.55
CA THR A 42 -10.62 12.56 25.58
C THR A 42 -9.66 12.91 26.72
N LEU A 43 -8.47 13.38 26.42
CA LEU A 43 -7.46 13.76 27.40
C LEU A 43 -7.94 14.99 28.24
N GLU A 44 -8.50 15.99 27.57
CA GLU A 44 -9.06 17.14 28.25
C GLU A 44 -10.19 16.76 29.23
N ALA A 45 -11.08 15.84 28.79
CA ALA A 45 -12.15 15.32 29.65
C ALA A 45 -11.60 14.54 30.88
N LEU A 46 -10.42 13.95 30.79
CA LEU A 46 -9.72 13.24 31.86
C LEU A 46 -8.83 14.19 32.72
N GLY A 47 -8.74 15.48 32.37
CA GLY A 47 -7.85 16.44 33.04
C GLY A 47 -6.36 16.20 32.76
N LEU A 48 -6.02 15.49 31.67
CA LEU A 48 -4.65 15.20 31.27
C LEU A 48 -4.20 16.18 30.18
N THR A 49 -2.96 16.64 30.27
CA THR A 49 -2.34 17.49 29.25
C THR A 49 -1.11 16.78 28.70
N ILE A 50 -0.96 16.76 27.38
CA ILE A 50 0.26 16.29 26.71
C ILE A 50 1.01 17.52 26.20
N SER A 51 2.32 17.58 26.44
CA SER A 51 3.17 18.58 25.82
C SER A 51 3.41 18.22 24.36
N GLU A 52 2.91 19.07 23.45
CA GLU A 52 3.09 18.90 22.01
C GLU A 52 4.54 19.15 21.54
N GLU A 53 5.35 19.83 22.35
CA GLU A 53 6.76 20.14 22.08
C GLU A 53 7.73 19.01 22.47
N SER A 54 7.22 17.78 22.60
CA SER A 54 8.03 16.64 23.02
C SER A 54 8.41 15.77 21.84
N ILE A 55 9.69 15.40 21.72
CA ILE A 55 10.16 14.41 20.74
C ILE A 55 9.44 13.06 20.89
N VAL A 56 8.94 12.75 22.08
CA VAL A 56 8.14 11.56 22.35
C VAL A 56 6.79 11.67 21.65
N PHE A 57 6.20 12.87 21.60
CA PHE A 57 4.96 13.11 20.89
C PHE A 57 5.16 12.96 19.36
N ASP A 58 6.23 13.52 18.80
CA ASP A 58 6.54 13.38 17.39
C ASP A 58 6.75 11.89 16.99
N LEU A 59 7.48 11.16 17.84
CA LEU A 59 7.68 9.72 17.63
C LEU A 59 6.34 8.94 17.72
N PHE A 60 5.48 9.30 18.66
CA PHE A 60 4.14 8.73 18.79
C PHE A 60 3.31 8.95 17.51
N ILE A 61 3.27 10.20 17.00
CA ILE A 61 2.58 10.53 15.75
C ILE A 61 3.13 9.70 14.58
N TYR A 62 4.44 9.60 14.49
CA TYR A 62 5.09 8.82 13.43
C TYR A 62 4.70 7.34 13.46
N VAL A 63 4.74 6.71 14.64
CA VAL A 63 4.30 5.33 14.85
C VAL A 63 2.82 5.16 14.50
N LEU A 64 1.98 6.12 14.88
CA LEU A 64 0.56 6.11 14.58
C LEU A 64 0.29 6.15 13.07
N VAL A 65 1.01 6.98 12.33
CA VAL A 65 0.92 7.04 10.85
C VAL A 65 1.26 5.68 10.24
N VAL A 66 2.34 5.04 10.71
CA VAL A 66 2.75 3.71 10.23
C VAL A 66 1.66 2.67 10.50
N ILE A 67 1.08 2.69 11.70
CA ILE A 67 -0.01 1.78 12.07
C ILE A 67 -1.24 2.01 11.19
N ILE A 68 -1.63 3.25 10.94
CA ILE A 68 -2.77 3.59 10.07
C ILE A 68 -2.54 3.03 8.66
N TYR A 69 -1.37 3.25 8.07
CA TYR A 69 -1.03 2.70 6.77
C TYR A 69 -1.09 1.17 6.75
N PHE A 70 -0.51 0.54 7.76
CA PHE A 70 -0.52 -0.92 7.88
C PHE A 70 -1.95 -1.46 7.98
N LEU A 71 -2.79 -0.86 8.83
CA LEU A 71 -4.17 -1.30 9.01
C LEU A 71 -5.00 -1.15 7.72
N ILE A 72 -4.84 -0.03 7.01
CA ILE A 72 -5.53 0.19 5.74
C ILE A 72 -5.13 -0.89 4.74
N GLU A 73 -3.83 -1.14 4.56
CA GLU A 73 -3.32 -2.10 3.59
C GLU A 73 -3.65 -3.55 3.98
N PHE A 74 -3.66 -3.85 5.28
CA PHE A 74 -4.04 -5.16 5.80
C PHE A 74 -5.53 -5.47 5.59
N VAL A 75 -6.43 -4.57 6.02
CA VAL A 75 -7.89 -4.75 5.91
C VAL A 75 -8.33 -4.81 4.44
N THR A 76 -7.71 -4.03 3.58
CA THR A 76 -8.06 -3.95 2.15
C THR A 76 -7.31 -4.97 1.28
N LYS A 77 -6.58 -5.92 1.87
CA LYS A 77 -5.76 -6.92 1.16
C LYS A 77 -4.84 -6.27 0.11
N GLY A 78 -4.01 -5.34 0.59
CA GLY A 78 -3.02 -4.66 -0.24
C GLY A 78 -3.54 -3.52 -1.10
N ARG A 79 -4.77 -3.08 -0.88
CA ARG A 79 -5.34 -1.92 -1.56
C ARG A 79 -5.43 -0.77 -0.59
N SER A 80 -4.53 0.21 -0.72
CA SER A 80 -4.76 1.51 -0.10
C SER A 80 -5.94 2.24 -0.77
N LEU A 81 -6.43 3.30 -0.17
CA LEU A 81 -7.53 4.10 -0.74
C LEU A 81 -7.17 4.63 -2.14
N GLY A 82 -5.93 5.09 -2.32
CA GLY A 82 -5.43 5.50 -3.63
C GLY A 82 -5.51 4.38 -4.66
N LYS A 83 -5.11 3.17 -4.31
CA LYS A 83 -5.16 2.00 -5.21
C LYS A 83 -6.60 1.57 -5.52
N LEU A 84 -7.53 1.71 -4.56
CA LEU A 84 -8.95 1.45 -4.80
C LEU A 84 -9.53 2.41 -5.83
N ILE A 85 -9.23 3.71 -5.70
CA ILE A 85 -9.74 4.76 -6.60
C ILE A 85 -9.12 4.63 -7.99
N THR A 86 -7.83 4.32 -8.09
CA THR A 86 -7.13 4.22 -9.37
C THR A 86 -7.27 2.85 -10.06
N GLY A 87 -7.95 1.90 -9.41
CA GLY A 87 -8.13 0.54 -9.96
C GLY A 87 -6.82 -0.26 -10.05
N THR A 88 -5.89 -0.02 -9.12
CA THR A 88 -4.62 -0.76 -9.04
C THR A 88 -4.63 -1.73 -7.85
N LYS A 89 -3.76 -2.74 -7.89
CA LYS A 89 -3.52 -3.66 -6.76
C LYS A 89 -2.03 -4.04 -6.66
N VAL A 90 -1.63 -4.48 -5.48
CA VAL A 90 -0.30 -5.05 -5.25
C VAL A 90 -0.35 -6.54 -5.58
N VAL A 91 0.66 -7.02 -6.28
CA VAL A 91 0.92 -8.44 -6.52
C VAL A 91 2.40 -8.72 -6.26
N MET A 92 2.75 -9.98 -6.04
CA MET A 92 4.15 -10.41 -6.05
C MET A 92 4.71 -10.29 -7.47
N ILE A 93 6.05 -10.27 -7.60
CA ILE A 93 6.71 -10.20 -8.92
C ILE A 93 6.32 -11.39 -9.80
N ASP A 94 6.05 -12.56 -9.21
CA ASP A 94 5.59 -13.77 -9.89
C ASP A 94 4.09 -13.78 -10.23
N GLY A 95 3.36 -12.71 -9.90
CA GLY A 95 1.92 -12.58 -10.16
C GLY A 95 1.02 -13.16 -9.07
N THR A 96 1.56 -13.78 -8.04
CA THR A 96 0.79 -14.31 -6.91
C THR A 96 0.32 -13.21 -5.97
N GLU A 97 -0.65 -13.53 -5.10
CA GLU A 97 -1.11 -12.57 -4.08
C GLU A 97 -0.10 -12.47 -2.93
N PRO A 98 0.26 -11.25 -2.49
CA PRO A 98 1.15 -11.05 -1.36
C PRO A 98 0.57 -11.62 -0.07
N THR A 99 1.44 -12.18 0.76
CA THR A 99 1.08 -12.65 2.10
C THR A 99 1.04 -11.48 3.11
N THR A 100 0.50 -11.73 4.30
CA THR A 100 0.53 -10.74 5.40
C THR A 100 1.95 -10.28 5.74
N LYS A 101 2.93 -11.19 5.64
CA LYS A 101 4.34 -10.85 5.86
C LYS A 101 4.87 -9.87 4.82
N ASP A 102 4.49 -10.05 3.55
CA ASP A 102 4.94 -9.17 2.46
C ASP A 102 4.36 -7.77 2.64
N TYR A 103 3.10 -7.65 3.06
CA TYR A 103 2.51 -6.36 3.42
C TYR A 103 3.22 -5.72 4.61
N PHE A 104 3.57 -6.49 5.63
CA PHE A 104 4.30 -5.99 6.79
C PHE A 104 5.69 -5.46 6.40
N VAL A 105 6.46 -6.24 5.64
CA VAL A 105 7.79 -5.82 5.13
C VAL A 105 7.67 -4.56 4.27
N ARG A 106 6.67 -4.51 3.41
CA ARG A 106 6.38 -3.35 2.55
C ARG A 106 6.12 -2.08 3.38
N ASN A 107 5.31 -2.20 4.44
CA ASN A 107 5.00 -1.06 5.31
C ASN A 107 6.20 -0.64 6.16
N LEU A 108 7.03 -1.59 6.63
CA LEU A 108 8.29 -1.26 7.31
C LEU A 108 9.24 -0.46 6.39
N CYS A 109 9.31 -0.80 5.11
CA CYS A 109 10.14 -0.04 4.17
C CYS A 109 9.69 1.40 4.01
N ARG A 110 8.40 1.71 4.20
CA ARG A 110 7.87 3.08 4.15
C ARG A 110 8.31 3.94 5.34
N ILE A 111 8.80 3.33 6.43
CA ILE A 111 9.41 4.03 7.56
C ILE A 111 10.72 4.70 7.16
N ILE A 112 11.38 4.19 6.12
CA ILE A 112 12.63 4.76 5.62
C ILE A 112 12.33 6.15 5.03
N PRO A 113 12.94 7.23 5.55
CA PRO A 113 12.80 8.55 4.97
C PRO A 113 13.13 8.51 3.48
N PHE A 114 12.32 9.22 2.68
CA PHE A 114 12.48 9.29 1.21
C PHE A 114 12.01 8.05 0.42
N ASP A 115 11.52 6.96 1.04
CA ASP A 115 10.93 5.85 0.27
C ASP A 115 9.84 6.34 -0.69
N ALA A 116 9.04 7.35 -0.25
CA ALA A 116 8.04 8.00 -1.08
C ALA A 116 8.60 8.59 -2.40
N PHE A 117 9.87 8.98 -2.45
CA PHE A 117 10.51 9.52 -3.66
C PHE A 117 11.15 8.43 -4.51
N THR A 118 11.37 7.24 -3.98
CA THR A 118 12.01 6.14 -4.70
C THR A 118 11.13 5.57 -5.81
N PHE A 119 9.82 5.86 -5.79
CA PHE A 119 8.91 5.49 -6.90
C PHE A 119 9.21 6.25 -8.21
N LEU A 120 9.95 7.37 -8.15
CA LEU A 120 10.42 8.09 -9.34
C LEU A 120 11.43 7.24 -10.14
N GLY A 121 12.10 6.28 -9.50
CA GLY A 121 12.85 5.22 -10.17
C GLY A 121 11.91 4.20 -10.85
N GLU A 122 12.43 3.05 -11.25
CA GLU A 122 11.62 1.99 -11.86
C GLU A 122 10.71 1.28 -10.85
N ASN A 123 11.20 1.07 -9.63
CA ASN A 123 10.47 0.47 -8.52
C ASN A 123 10.86 1.17 -7.22
N GLY A 124 9.89 1.47 -6.36
CA GLY A 124 10.13 1.96 -5.00
C GLY A 124 10.91 0.94 -4.15
N TRP A 125 11.60 1.39 -3.13
CA TRP A 125 12.33 0.48 -2.23
C TRP A 125 11.41 -0.52 -1.56
N HIS A 126 10.23 -0.09 -1.12
CA HIS A 126 9.20 -0.97 -0.56
C HIS A 126 8.76 -2.06 -1.55
N ASP A 127 8.72 -1.78 -2.85
CA ASP A 127 8.40 -2.77 -3.89
C ASP A 127 9.55 -3.76 -4.09
N LYS A 128 10.79 -3.27 -4.15
CA LYS A 128 11.98 -4.11 -4.36
C LYS A 128 12.24 -5.06 -3.20
N ILE A 129 12.19 -4.56 -1.97
CA ILE A 129 12.50 -5.33 -0.74
C ILE A 129 11.43 -6.39 -0.49
N SER A 130 10.15 -6.04 -0.66
CA SER A 130 9.04 -6.97 -0.49
C SER A 130 8.78 -7.87 -1.71
N LYS A 131 9.56 -7.74 -2.79
CA LYS A 131 9.37 -8.47 -4.06
C LYS A 131 7.94 -8.33 -4.61
N THR A 132 7.36 -7.17 -4.45
CA THR A 132 6.01 -6.85 -4.92
C THR A 132 6.06 -5.82 -6.05
N THR A 133 4.96 -5.67 -6.74
CA THR A 133 4.74 -4.60 -7.72
C THR A 133 3.30 -4.16 -7.74
N VAL A 134 3.02 -3.00 -8.34
CA VAL A 134 1.67 -2.48 -8.50
C VAL A 134 1.23 -2.67 -9.95
N VAL A 135 0.08 -3.33 -10.15
CA VAL A 135 -0.50 -3.58 -11.46
C VAL A 135 -1.88 -2.93 -11.60
N ARG A 136 -2.35 -2.73 -12.83
CA ARG A 136 -3.73 -2.37 -13.13
C ARG A 136 -4.61 -3.60 -12.88
N LYS A 137 -5.46 -3.53 -11.85
CA LYS A 137 -6.22 -4.68 -11.36
C LYS A 137 -7.01 -5.38 -12.46
N ARG A 138 -7.87 -4.62 -13.16
CA ARG A 138 -8.81 -5.18 -14.15
C ARG A 138 -8.10 -5.89 -15.30
N ALA A 139 -7.14 -5.23 -15.92
CA ALA A 139 -6.42 -5.78 -17.06
C ALA A 139 -5.59 -7.02 -16.66
N PHE A 140 -4.95 -6.99 -15.48
CA PHE A 140 -4.21 -8.12 -14.96
C PHE A 140 -5.12 -9.33 -14.66
N GLU A 141 -6.28 -9.11 -14.02
CA GLU A 141 -7.23 -10.19 -13.69
C GLU A 141 -7.88 -10.79 -14.92
N GLU A 142 -8.21 -9.98 -15.93
CA GLU A 142 -8.76 -10.44 -17.22
C GLU A 142 -7.75 -11.35 -17.96
N GLU A 143 -6.47 -10.98 -17.97
CA GLU A 143 -5.44 -11.81 -18.62
C GLU A 143 -5.15 -13.10 -17.83
N MET A 144 -5.07 -13.02 -16.51
CA MET A 144 -4.91 -14.20 -15.67
C MET A 144 -6.06 -15.19 -15.83
N PHE A 145 -7.30 -14.70 -15.92
CA PHE A 145 -8.47 -15.53 -16.18
C PHE A 145 -8.38 -16.21 -17.55
N LYS A 146 -8.00 -15.46 -18.58
CA LYS A 146 -7.84 -15.99 -19.94
C LYS A 146 -6.76 -17.07 -20.00
N ASN A 147 -5.62 -16.87 -19.36
CA ASN A 147 -4.53 -17.83 -19.35
C ASN A 147 -4.92 -19.11 -18.60
N ASN A 148 -5.59 -19.01 -17.46
CA ASN A 148 -6.06 -20.17 -16.71
C ASN A 148 -7.09 -20.97 -17.50
N SER A 149 -8.00 -20.33 -18.24
CA SER A 149 -8.98 -21.03 -19.09
C SER A 149 -8.33 -21.77 -20.27
N ILE A 150 -7.26 -21.23 -20.83
CA ILE A 150 -6.48 -21.89 -21.90
C ILE A 150 -5.75 -23.12 -21.33
N ASP A 151 -5.14 -23.01 -20.14
CA ASP A 151 -4.45 -24.11 -19.48
C ASP A 151 -5.40 -25.27 -19.08
N GLU A 152 -6.65 -24.97 -18.76
CA GLU A 152 -7.68 -25.98 -18.49
C GLU A 152 -8.08 -26.75 -19.77
N ILE A 153 -8.24 -26.05 -20.88
CA ILE A 153 -8.58 -26.67 -22.17
C ILE A 153 -7.43 -27.59 -22.65
N GLY A 154 -6.17 -27.16 -22.48
CA GLY A 154 -5.00 -27.96 -22.88
C GLY A 154 -4.73 -29.19 -22.02
N LYS A 155 -5.39 -29.35 -20.87
CA LYS A 155 -5.29 -30.55 -20.00
C LYS A 155 -6.35 -31.60 -20.27
N THR A 156 -7.32 -31.30 -21.11
CA THR A 156 -8.43 -32.20 -21.45
C THR A 156 -8.19 -32.97 -22.77
N GLU A 157 -7.06 -32.78 -23.42
CA GLU A 157 -6.54 -33.56 -24.53
C GLU A 157 -5.41 -34.51 -24.07
#